data_1cd514da13a7997385ba58eac5449125
#
_entry.id   1cd514da13a7997385ba58eac5449125
#
_cell.length_a   1.000
_cell.length_b   1.000
_cell.length_c   1.000
_cell.angle_alpha   90.00
_cell.angle_beta   90.00
_cell.angle_gamma   90.00
#
_symmetry.space_group_name_H-M   'P 1'
#
loop_
_entity.id
_entity.type
_entity.pdbx_description
1 polymer ?
#
loop_
_entity_poly.entity_id
_entity_poly.type
_entity_poly.pdbx_seq_one_letter_code
_entity_poly.pdbx_strand_id
1 'polypeptide(L)'
;IDVSKGYPVIKPSRDGLQVKRQETMNVLSGALSKHQRKVPVPVAAIKPELTEADIGKIIVIRKKEHTLYLYDKEDLFNSYVIAVGMPQYPTPNGRFHVTYKEKNPTWLPTSEWAKDKRGIPQPPGPDNPLGGYWMDIGSGLGIHATPYEGTLGEDASHGCIRMASWAAEEVFNKVKVGTPVYIID
;
A
#
# COMPACT_ATOMS: atom_id res chain seq x y z
N ILE A 1 -5.45 -6.46 7.88
CA ILE A 1 -4.90 -7.46 6.95
C ILE A 1 -3.53 -7.85 7.47
N ASP A 2 -3.29 -9.13 7.60
CA ASP A 2 -2.02 -9.74 8.01
C ASP A 2 -1.39 -10.42 6.79
N VAL A 3 -0.11 -10.15 6.51
CA VAL A 3 0.62 -10.74 5.37
C VAL A 3 1.88 -11.51 5.82
N SER A 4 1.98 -11.82 7.10
CA SER A 4 3.16 -12.49 7.68
C SER A 4 3.46 -13.86 7.06
N LYS A 5 2.47 -14.50 6.45
CA LYS A 5 2.60 -15.77 5.74
C LYS A 5 2.90 -15.62 4.25
N GLY A 6 3.11 -14.37 3.77
CA GLY A 6 3.34 -14.06 2.36
C GLY A 6 2.06 -13.91 1.53
N TYR A 7 0.89 -14.06 2.11
CA TYR A 7 -0.42 -13.84 1.49
C TYR A 7 -1.34 -13.10 2.46
N PRO A 8 -2.39 -12.39 1.98
CA PRO A 8 -3.27 -11.67 2.86
C PRO A 8 -4.16 -12.61 3.68
N VAL A 9 -4.27 -12.31 4.98
CA VAL A 9 -5.26 -12.89 5.88
C VAL A 9 -6.08 -11.74 6.46
N ILE A 10 -7.36 -11.74 6.21
CA ILE A 10 -8.29 -10.68 6.66
C ILE A 10 -8.80 -11.05 8.05
N LYS A 11 -8.41 -10.27 9.04
CA LYS A 11 -8.95 -10.42 10.41
C LYS A 11 -10.30 -9.72 10.49
N PRO A 12 -11.31 -10.36 11.12
CA PRO A 12 -12.62 -9.73 11.33
C PRO A 12 -12.51 -8.37 12.01
N SER A 13 -13.29 -7.43 11.52
CA SER A 13 -13.46 -6.14 12.17
C SER A 13 -14.14 -6.33 13.54
N ARG A 14 -13.84 -5.45 14.47
CA ARG A 14 -14.41 -5.49 15.82
C ARG A 14 -14.88 -4.11 16.21
N ASP A 15 -15.97 -4.07 16.96
CA ASP A 15 -16.44 -2.83 17.55
C ASP A 15 -15.36 -2.27 18.48
N GLY A 16 -15.07 -0.99 18.34
CA GLY A 16 -14.25 -0.23 19.27
C GLY A 16 -15.06 0.15 20.51
N LEU A 17 -14.35 0.64 21.54
CA LEU A 17 -14.98 1.17 22.76
C LEU A 17 -14.57 2.62 22.96
N GLN A 18 -15.54 3.50 23.12
CA GLN A 18 -15.33 4.89 23.50
C GLN A 18 -15.75 5.11 24.94
N VAL A 19 -14.84 5.67 25.74
CA VAL A 19 -15.16 6.06 27.13
C VAL A 19 -16.13 7.22 27.12
N LYS A 20 -17.26 7.06 27.78
CA LYS A 20 -18.26 8.10 28.02
C LYS A 20 -17.77 9.04 29.13
N ARG A 21 -17.03 10.07 28.77
CA ARG A 21 -16.31 10.95 29.69
C ARG A 21 -17.19 11.50 30.80
N GLN A 22 -18.36 12.10 30.47
CA GLN A 22 -19.23 12.71 31.46
C GLN A 22 -19.81 11.68 32.43
N GLU A 23 -20.28 10.54 31.92
CA GLU A 23 -20.77 9.46 32.74
C GLU A 23 -19.67 8.90 33.67
N THR A 24 -18.44 8.75 33.15
CA THR A 24 -17.28 8.31 33.93
C THR A 24 -16.97 9.29 35.07
N MET A 25 -16.99 10.59 34.82
CA MET A 25 -16.78 11.61 35.84
C MET A 25 -17.82 11.51 36.96
N ASN A 26 -19.10 11.31 36.61
CA ASN A 26 -20.19 11.14 37.56
C ASN A 26 -20.01 9.87 38.42
N VAL A 27 -19.63 8.75 37.77
CA VAL A 27 -19.37 7.48 38.46
C VAL A 27 -18.18 7.63 39.41
N LEU A 28 -17.10 8.26 38.98
CA LEU A 28 -15.92 8.49 39.82
C LEU A 28 -16.22 9.39 41.05
N SER A 29 -16.94 10.49 40.81
CA SER A 29 -17.34 11.39 41.93
C SER A 29 -18.21 10.69 42.94
N GLY A 30 -19.18 9.87 42.51
CA GLY A 30 -20.03 9.06 43.40
C GLY A 30 -19.26 7.96 44.10
N ALA A 31 -18.24 7.38 43.49
CA ALA A 31 -17.40 6.37 44.10
C ALA A 31 -16.48 6.96 45.21
N LEU A 32 -15.92 8.13 44.94
CA LEU A 32 -15.09 8.85 45.91
C LEU A 32 -15.87 9.16 47.19
N SER A 33 -17.09 9.67 47.08
CA SER A 33 -17.94 9.97 48.23
C SER A 33 -18.35 8.73 49.03
N LYS A 34 -18.36 7.54 48.38
CA LYS A 34 -18.71 6.25 48.99
C LYS A 34 -17.49 5.40 49.36
N HIS A 35 -16.26 5.95 49.21
CA HIS A 35 -14.99 5.24 49.45
C HIS A 35 -14.84 3.94 48.63
N GLN A 36 -15.48 3.86 47.46
CA GLN A 36 -15.37 2.70 46.57
C GLN A 36 -14.05 2.76 45.76
N ARG A 37 -13.28 1.66 45.78
CA ARG A 37 -11.98 1.60 45.11
C ARG A 37 -12.03 1.04 43.68
N LYS A 38 -13.14 0.45 43.29
CA LYS A 38 -13.35 -0.14 41.93
C LYS A 38 -14.71 0.26 41.41
N VAL A 39 -14.74 0.83 40.24
CA VAL A 39 -15.96 1.22 39.53
C VAL A 39 -15.87 0.84 38.05
N PRO A 40 -16.96 0.46 37.41
CA PRO A 40 -16.98 0.25 35.97
C PRO A 40 -16.80 1.58 35.25
N VAL A 41 -16.06 1.58 34.16
CA VAL A 41 -15.94 2.71 33.26
C VAL A 41 -17.07 2.62 32.22
N PRO A 42 -18.02 3.57 32.16
CA PRO A 42 -19.05 3.59 31.12
C PRO A 42 -18.43 3.75 29.73
N VAL A 43 -18.79 2.86 28.82
CA VAL A 43 -18.32 2.87 27.44
C VAL A 43 -19.48 2.81 26.45
N ALA A 44 -19.27 3.34 25.24
CA ALA A 44 -20.11 3.13 24.08
C ALA A 44 -19.40 2.30 23.04
N ALA A 45 -20.10 1.43 22.34
CA ALA A 45 -19.54 0.74 21.18
C ALA A 45 -19.39 1.71 20.00
N ILE A 46 -18.27 1.66 19.33
CA ILE A 46 -18.00 2.37 18.06
C ILE A 46 -17.90 1.33 16.97
N LYS A 47 -18.74 1.45 15.96
CA LYS A 47 -18.63 0.62 14.77
C LYS A 47 -17.36 0.96 14.00
N PRO A 48 -16.66 -0.04 13.42
CA PRO A 48 -15.53 0.22 12.55
C PRO A 48 -15.99 0.97 11.30
N GLU A 49 -15.18 1.93 10.83
CA GLU A 49 -15.42 2.66 9.58
C GLU A 49 -15.23 1.76 8.36
N LEU A 50 -14.35 0.76 8.45
CA LEU A 50 -14.08 -0.24 7.43
C LEU A 50 -14.30 -1.63 7.97
N THR A 51 -14.97 -2.45 7.17
CA THR A 51 -15.23 -3.86 7.46
C THR A 51 -14.59 -4.76 6.40
N GLU A 52 -14.66 -6.06 6.59
CA GLU A 52 -14.19 -7.04 5.61
C GLU A 52 -14.93 -6.93 4.25
N ALA A 53 -16.16 -6.40 4.27
CA ALA A 53 -16.94 -6.17 3.07
C ALA A 53 -16.34 -5.06 2.19
N ASP A 54 -15.67 -4.10 2.78
CA ASP A 54 -15.07 -2.94 2.11
C ASP A 54 -13.70 -3.26 1.48
N ILE A 55 -13.09 -4.41 1.88
CA ILE A 55 -11.83 -4.87 1.33
C ILE A 55 -12.08 -5.47 -0.05
N GLY A 56 -11.39 -4.93 -1.04
CA GLY A 56 -11.39 -5.43 -2.42
C GLY A 56 -10.03 -6.02 -2.79
N LYS A 57 -9.39 -5.45 -3.82
CA LYS A 57 -8.07 -5.89 -4.27
C LYS A 57 -6.99 -5.55 -3.23
N ILE A 58 -6.00 -6.45 -3.12
CA ILE A 58 -4.82 -6.31 -2.27
C ILE A 58 -3.61 -6.65 -3.13
N ILE A 59 -2.56 -5.83 -3.04
CA ILE A 59 -1.27 -6.11 -3.66
C ILE A 59 -0.30 -6.62 -2.60
N VAL A 60 0.36 -7.74 -2.86
CA VAL A 60 1.49 -8.24 -2.07
C VAL A 60 2.71 -8.37 -3.00
N ILE A 61 3.79 -7.68 -2.66
CA ILE A 61 5.06 -7.71 -3.38
C ILE A 61 6.05 -8.51 -2.55
N ARG A 62 6.54 -9.62 -3.10
CA ARG A 62 7.61 -10.41 -2.51
C ARG A 62 8.88 -10.13 -3.29
N LYS A 63 9.76 -9.35 -2.69
CA LYS A 63 10.98 -8.84 -3.36
C LYS A 63 11.92 -9.97 -3.78
N LYS A 64 12.18 -10.92 -2.88
CA LYS A 64 13.07 -12.06 -3.17
C LYS A 64 12.56 -12.97 -4.29
N GLU A 65 11.26 -12.99 -4.50
CA GLU A 65 10.63 -13.75 -5.58
C GLU A 65 10.50 -12.92 -6.88
N HIS A 66 10.83 -11.63 -6.83
CA HIS A 66 10.59 -10.65 -7.91
C HIS A 66 9.17 -10.78 -8.45
N THR A 67 8.19 -10.87 -7.54
CA THR A 67 6.81 -11.15 -7.93
C THR A 67 5.85 -10.24 -7.20
N LEU A 68 4.92 -9.66 -7.96
CA LEU A 68 3.75 -8.96 -7.47
C LEU A 68 2.56 -9.92 -7.55
N TYR A 69 1.91 -10.13 -6.44
CA TYR A 69 0.69 -10.91 -6.30
C TYR A 69 -0.50 -9.96 -6.14
N LEU A 70 -1.48 -10.10 -7.01
CA LEU A 70 -2.76 -9.39 -6.92
C LEU A 70 -3.81 -10.34 -6.38
N TYR A 71 -4.41 -9.98 -5.25
CA TYR A 71 -5.48 -10.74 -4.61
C TYR A 71 -6.83 -10.04 -4.78
N ASP A 72 -7.90 -10.82 -4.77
CA ASP A 72 -9.25 -10.35 -4.52
C ASP A 72 -9.65 -10.83 -3.12
N LYS A 73 -9.59 -9.92 -2.15
CA LYS A 73 -9.62 -10.29 -0.73
C LYS A 73 -8.47 -11.24 -0.38
N GLU A 74 -8.76 -12.50 -0.11
CA GLU A 74 -7.78 -13.54 0.21
C GLU A 74 -7.48 -14.48 -0.97
N ASP A 75 -8.28 -14.41 -2.04
CA ASP A 75 -8.13 -15.25 -3.22
C ASP A 75 -7.10 -14.65 -4.18
N LEU A 76 -6.12 -15.47 -4.58
CA LEU A 76 -5.14 -15.06 -5.58
C LEU A 76 -5.82 -14.84 -6.94
N PHE A 77 -5.81 -13.60 -7.41
CA PHE A 77 -6.33 -13.25 -8.73
C PHE A 77 -5.30 -13.54 -9.82
N ASN A 78 -4.07 -13.03 -9.67
CA ASN A 78 -2.97 -13.25 -10.61
C ASN A 78 -1.61 -12.91 -9.96
N SER A 79 -0.53 -13.29 -10.63
CA SER A 79 0.83 -12.95 -10.24
C SER A 79 1.66 -12.48 -11.44
N TYR A 80 2.61 -11.56 -11.20
CA TYR A 80 3.38 -10.89 -12.25
C TYR A 80 4.84 -10.80 -11.86
N VAL A 81 5.71 -11.10 -12.79
CA VAL A 81 7.16 -10.87 -12.64
C VAL A 81 7.41 -9.36 -12.63
N ILE A 82 8.21 -8.90 -11.69
CA ILE A 82 8.55 -7.49 -11.48
C ILE A 82 10.05 -7.29 -11.38
N ALA A 83 10.52 -6.06 -11.54
CA ALA A 83 11.82 -5.65 -11.05
C ALA A 83 11.64 -4.76 -9.81
N VAL A 84 12.56 -4.88 -8.86
CA VAL A 84 12.58 -4.08 -7.62
C VAL A 84 13.85 -3.24 -7.54
N GLY A 85 14.00 -2.47 -6.47
CA GLY A 85 15.14 -1.59 -6.26
C GLY A 85 16.45 -2.35 -6.12
N MET A 86 17.49 -1.88 -6.80
CA MET A 86 18.86 -2.39 -6.64
C MET A 86 19.38 -2.14 -5.21
N PRO A 87 20.44 -2.84 -4.75
CA PRO A 87 20.95 -2.72 -3.38
C PRO A 87 21.28 -1.29 -2.93
N GLN A 88 21.69 -0.40 -3.85
CA GLN A 88 21.99 1.01 -3.55
C GLN A 88 20.73 1.87 -3.39
N TYR A 89 19.59 1.42 -3.95
CA TYR A 89 18.30 2.09 -3.92
C TYR A 89 17.18 1.06 -3.65
N PRO A 90 17.19 0.43 -2.46
CA PRO A 90 16.32 -0.72 -2.20
C PRO A 90 14.85 -0.31 -2.15
N THR A 91 13.98 -1.15 -2.68
CA THR A 91 12.54 -1.06 -2.42
C THR A 91 12.30 -1.37 -0.94
N PRO A 92 11.73 -0.44 -0.15
CA PRO A 92 11.54 -0.64 1.28
C PRO A 92 10.42 -1.64 1.57
N ASN A 93 10.59 -2.44 2.62
CA ASN A 93 9.49 -3.23 3.19
C ASN A 93 8.50 -2.31 3.89
N GLY A 94 7.22 -2.67 3.86
CA GLY A 94 6.21 -1.88 4.57
C GLY A 94 4.79 -2.11 4.11
N ARG A 95 3.93 -1.27 4.67
CA ARG A 95 2.50 -1.19 4.33
C ARG A 95 2.26 0.15 3.65
N PHE A 96 1.77 0.08 2.45
CA PHE A 96 1.48 1.22 1.60
C PHE A 96 0.04 1.10 1.09
N HIS A 97 -0.40 2.07 0.33
CA HIS A 97 -1.64 2.00 -0.43
C HIS A 97 -1.48 2.84 -1.69
N VAL A 98 -2.25 2.52 -2.71
CA VAL A 98 -2.28 3.34 -3.93
C VAL A 98 -2.84 4.72 -3.58
N THR A 99 -2.04 5.77 -3.75
CA THR A 99 -2.40 7.16 -3.43
C THR A 99 -2.89 7.92 -4.65
N TYR A 100 -2.36 7.57 -5.82
CA TYR A 100 -2.67 8.20 -7.09
C TYR A 100 -2.43 7.23 -8.26
N LYS A 101 -3.14 7.44 -9.38
CA LYS A 101 -2.99 6.63 -10.60
C LYS A 101 -3.02 7.53 -11.82
N GLU A 102 -2.15 7.26 -12.78
CA GLU A 102 -2.08 8.01 -14.03
C GLU A 102 -1.78 7.10 -15.22
N LYS A 103 -2.53 7.29 -16.30
CA LYS A 103 -2.27 6.67 -17.60
C LYS A 103 -1.47 7.64 -18.46
N ASN A 104 -0.44 7.15 -19.12
CA ASN A 104 0.50 7.94 -19.91
C ASN A 104 1.13 9.09 -19.09
N PRO A 105 1.82 8.77 -17.98
CA PRO A 105 2.38 9.78 -17.09
C PRO A 105 3.51 10.56 -17.76
N THR A 106 3.64 11.82 -17.37
CA THR A 106 4.88 12.57 -17.60
C THR A 106 5.85 12.27 -16.45
N TRP A 107 7.04 11.76 -16.77
CA TRP A 107 8.06 11.54 -15.75
C TRP A 107 8.82 12.82 -15.47
N LEU A 108 8.76 13.30 -14.23
CA LEU A 108 9.58 14.41 -13.73
C LEU A 108 10.63 13.87 -12.75
N PRO A 109 11.86 13.62 -13.19
CA PRO A 109 12.90 13.13 -12.29
C PRO A 109 13.35 14.23 -11.33
N THR A 110 13.20 14.00 -10.03
CA THR A 110 13.61 14.93 -8.97
C THR A 110 14.86 14.45 -8.23
N SER A 111 15.17 13.15 -8.32
CA SER A 111 16.24 12.50 -7.60
C SER A 111 17.62 12.77 -8.22
N GLU A 112 18.65 12.76 -7.40
CA GLU A 112 20.04 13.02 -7.83
C GLU A 112 20.59 11.99 -8.82
N TRP A 113 20.12 10.74 -8.73
CA TRP A 113 20.52 9.69 -9.66
C TRP A 113 20.10 9.94 -11.12
N ALA A 114 19.10 10.80 -11.32
CA ALA A 114 18.63 11.14 -12.68
C ALA A 114 19.60 12.07 -13.45
N LYS A 115 20.64 12.59 -12.79
CA LYS A 115 21.72 13.37 -13.40
C LYS A 115 21.21 14.43 -14.39
N ASP A 116 21.58 14.29 -15.66
CA ASP A 116 21.28 15.28 -16.73
C ASP A 116 19.78 15.42 -17.06
N LYS A 117 18.94 14.48 -16.61
CA LYS A 117 17.49 14.55 -16.79
C LYS A 117 16.76 15.18 -15.60
N ARG A 118 17.46 15.46 -14.50
CA ARG A 118 16.87 16.03 -13.29
C ARG A 118 16.16 17.34 -13.56
N GLY A 119 14.89 17.42 -13.18
CA GLY A 119 14.05 18.60 -13.38
C GLY A 119 13.53 18.80 -14.81
N ILE A 120 13.87 17.91 -15.74
CA ILE A 120 13.43 17.99 -17.14
C ILE A 120 12.27 17.00 -17.33
N PRO A 121 11.02 17.49 -17.56
CA PRO A 121 9.89 16.59 -17.79
C PRO A 121 10.10 15.72 -19.03
N GLN A 122 9.88 14.42 -18.87
CA GLN A 122 9.88 13.45 -19.96
C GLN A 122 8.42 13.14 -20.29
N PRO A 123 7.90 13.55 -21.46
CA PRO A 123 6.52 13.31 -21.84
C PRO A 123 6.22 11.80 -22.01
N PRO A 124 4.95 11.42 -22.07
CA PRO A 124 4.58 10.05 -22.44
C PRO A 124 5.20 9.64 -23.78
N GLY A 125 5.67 8.40 -23.86
CA GLY A 125 6.31 7.89 -25.07
C GLY A 125 7.18 6.67 -24.80
N PRO A 126 7.79 6.10 -25.85
CA PRO A 126 8.60 4.89 -25.73
C PRO A 126 9.86 5.07 -24.87
N ASP A 127 10.37 6.29 -24.77
CA ASP A 127 11.57 6.63 -23.99
C ASP A 127 11.26 7.01 -22.53
N ASN A 128 9.98 7.08 -22.16
CA ASN A 128 9.58 7.37 -20.78
C ASN A 128 9.75 6.12 -19.91
N PRO A 129 10.62 6.16 -18.89
CA PRO A 129 10.90 5.00 -18.06
C PRO A 129 9.71 4.50 -17.23
N LEU A 130 8.66 5.32 -17.05
CA LEU A 130 7.43 4.92 -16.36
C LEU A 130 6.47 4.14 -17.26
N GLY A 131 6.74 4.06 -18.54
CA GLY A 131 5.85 3.43 -19.52
C GLY A 131 4.48 4.11 -19.56
N GLY A 132 3.42 3.33 -19.82
CA GLY A 132 2.06 3.84 -19.99
C GLY A 132 1.21 3.90 -18.73
N TYR A 133 1.68 3.39 -17.59
CA TYR A 133 0.88 3.24 -16.37
C TYR A 133 1.71 3.53 -15.13
N TRP A 134 1.20 4.41 -14.29
CA TRP A 134 1.79 4.79 -13.01
C TRP A 134 0.78 4.63 -11.87
N MET A 135 1.18 3.99 -10.81
CA MET A 135 0.44 3.88 -9.55
C MET A 135 1.36 4.32 -8.43
N ASP A 136 1.14 5.51 -7.89
CA ASP A 136 1.86 6.03 -6.74
C ASP A 136 1.43 5.29 -5.47
N ILE A 137 2.39 4.90 -4.65
CA ILE A 137 2.12 4.24 -3.36
C ILE A 137 2.66 5.03 -2.17
N GLY A 138 3.01 6.29 -2.41
CA GLY A 138 3.53 7.21 -1.40
C GLY A 138 5.05 7.16 -1.28
N SER A 139 5.60 8.16 -0.60
CA SER A 139 7.04 8.28 -0.30
C SER A 139 7.95 8.30 -1.55
N GLY A 140 7.44 8.74 -2.69
CA GLY A 140 8.17 8.74 -3.96
C GLY A 140 8.33 7.37 -4.61
N LEU A 141 7.60 6.37 -4.11
CA LEU A 141 7.57 5.02 -4.68
C LEU A 141 6.37 4.84 -5.60
N GLY A 142 6.55 4.05 -6.64
CA GLY A 142 5.47 3.69 -7.54
C GLY A 142 5.58 2.28 -8.09
N ILE A 143 4.45 1.78 -8.53
CA ILE A 143 4.33 0.57 -9.36
C ILE A 143 4.02 1.06 -10.77
N HIS A 144 4.83 0.69 -11.75
CA HIS A 144 4.69 1.24 -13.09
C HIS A 144 5.11 0.28 -14.20
N ALA A 145 4.64 0.55 -15.40
CA ALA A 145 5.13 -0.12 -16.59
C ALA A 145 6.59 0.26 -16.87
N THR A 146 7.29 -0.55 -17.63
CA THR A 146 8.65 -0.24 -18.07
C THR A 146 8.85 -0.60 -19.54
N PRO A 147 9.56 0.23 -20.32
CA PRO A 147 10.06 -0.18 -21.63
C PRO A 147 11.27 -1.14 -21.55
N TYR A 148 11.85 -1.29 -20.37
CA TYR A 148 13.05 -2.12 -20.14
C TYR A 148 12.67 -3.49 -19.58
N GLU A 149 11.81 -4.24 -20.28
CA GLU A 149 11.27 -5.53 -19.81
C GLU A 149 12.34 -6.60 -19.58
N GLY A 150 13.53 -6.48 -20.22
CA GLY A 150 14.66 -7.37 -19.98
C GLY A 150 15.25 -7.29 -18.57
N THR A 151 14.83 -6.33 -17.75
CA THR A 151 15.24 -6.19 -16.34
C THR A 151 14.24 -6.81 -15.35
N LEU A 152 13.14 -7.37 -15.85
CA LEU A 152 12.16 -8.02 -14.98
C LEU A 152 12.75 -9.32 -14.39
N GLY A 153 12.47 -9.57 -13.14
CA GLY A 153 13.07 -10.65 -12.37
C GLY A 153 14.39 -10.27 -11.66
N GLU A 154 14.78 -8.99 -11.70
CA GLU A 154 16.04 -8.51 -11.14
C GLU A 154 15.87 -7.31 -10.19
N ASP A 155 16.91 -7.06 -9.38
CA ASP A 155 17.10 -5.84 -8.60
C ASP A 155 17.69 -4.75 -9.51
N ALA A 156 16.83 -4.05 -10.26
CA ALA A 156 17.27 -3.18 -11.36
C ALA A 156 16.73 -1.75 -11.32
N SER A 157 15.84 -1.41 -10.38
CA SER A 157 15.26 -0.08 -10.29
C SER A 157 15.95 0.81 -9.25
N HIS A 158 15.54 2.06 -9.17
CA HIS A 158 15.92 3.00 -8.11
C HIS A 158 14.87 3.07 -6.99
N GLY A 159 14.27 1.93 -6.66
CA GLY A 159 13.30 1.78 -5.58
C GLY A 159 11.88 1.47 -6.05
N CYS A 160 11.45 1.95 -7.20
CA CYS A 160 10.13 1.66 -7.76
C CYS A 160 9.98 0.21 -8.20
N ILE A 161 8.75 -0.24 -8.34
CA ILE A 161 8.38 -1.58 -8.81
C ILE A 161 8.05 -1.50 -10.30
N ARG A 162 8.85 -2.18 -11.14
CA ARG A 162 8.68 -2.21 -12.59
C ARG A 162 7.90 -3.44 -13.02
N MET A 163 7.00 -3.27 -13.97
CA MET A 163 6.18 -4.34 -14.55
C MET A 163 6.23 -4.30 -16.08
N ALA A 164 6.00 -5.44 -16.73
CA ALA A 164 5.68 -5.45 -18.15
C ALA A 164 4.45 -4.58 -18.44
N SER A 165 4.40 -3.95 -19.62
CA SER A 165 3.35 -2.99 -19.94
C SER A 165 1.94 -3.58 -19.82
N TRP A 166 1.74 -4.81 -20.33
CA TRP A 166 0.45 -5.51 -20.24
C TRP A 166 0.05 -5.83 -18.79
N ALA A 167 1.03 -6.21 -17.95
CA ALA A 167 0.81 -6.53 -16.54
C ALA A 167 0.46 -5.28 -15.73
N ALA A 168 1.18 -4.18 -15.97
CA ALA A 168 0.88 -2.89 -15.35
C ALA A 168 -0.51 -2.38 -15.74
N GLU A 169 -0.93 -2.55 -16.99
CA GLU A 169 -2.28 -2.22 -17.44
C GLU A 169 -3.34 -3.04 -16.71
N GLU A 170 -3.15 -4.35 -16.59
CA GLU A 170 -4.10 -5.22 -15.89
C GLU A 170 -4.23 -4.81 -14.42
N VAL A 171 -3.12 -4.67 -13.69
CA VAL A 171 -3.13 -4.23 -12.29
C VAL A 171 -3.77 -2.85 -12.16
N PHE A 172 -3.37 -1.90 -13.01
CA PHE A 172 -3.93 -0.54 -13.03
C PHE A 172 -5.45 -0.56 -13.15
N ASN A 173 -6.01 -1.37 -14.04
CA ASN A 173 -7.46 -1.44 -14.26
C ASN A 173 -8.21 -2.14 -13.12
N LYS A 174 -7.56 -3.00 -12.35
CA LYS A 174 -8.16 -3.77 -11.25
C LYS A 174 -8.10 -3.07 -9.91
N VAL A 175 -7.11 -2.19 -9.68
CA VAL A 175 -6.93 -1.51 -8.40
C VAL A 175 -7.51 -0.09 -8.42
N LYS A 176 -7.80 0.44 -7.25
CA LYS A 176 -8.28 1.83 -7.05
C LYS A 176 -7.38 2.57 -6.06
N VAL A 177 -7.50 3.88 -6.00
CA VAL A 177 -6.90 4.67 -4.91
C VAL A 177 -7.42 4.13 -3.58
N GLY A 178 -6.53 3.95 -2.63
CA GLY A 178 -6.78 3.27 -1.35
C GLY A 178 -6.52 1.76 -1.35
N THR A 179 -6.26 1.12 -2.51
CA THR A 179 -5.88 -0.31 -2.56
C THR A 179 -4.64 -0.56 -1.72
N PRO A 180 -4.69 -1.47 -0.72
CA PRO A 180 -3.53 -1.79 0.12
C PRO A 180 -2.41 -2.45 -0.67
N VAL A 181 -1.18 -2.07 -0.36
CA VAL A 181 0.06 -2.63 -0.93
C VAL A 181 0.99 -3.04 0.20
N TYR A 182 1.39 -4.28 0.22
CA TYR A 182 2.34 -4.84 1.18
C TYR A 182 3.60 -5.24 0.46
N ILE A 183 4.75 -4.74 0.93
CA ILE A 183 6.07 -5.07 0.40
C ILE A 183 6.82 -5.85 1.48
N ILE A 184 7.21 -7.06 1.15
CA ILE A 184 7.91 -8.00 2.03
C ILE A 184 9.09 -8.64 1.27
N ASP A 185 9.99 -9.27 2.03
CA ASP A 185 11.14 -10.01 1.47
C ASP A 185 10.74 -11.35 0.88
#